data_f2e890a372b216a33a7c404fcf60fb0d
#
_entry.id   f2e890a372b216a33a7c404fcf60fb0d
#
_cell.length_a   1.000
_cell.length_b   1.000
_cell.length_c   1.000
_cell.angle_alpha   90.00
_cell.angle_beta   90.00
_cell.angle_gamma   90.00
#
_symmetry.space_group_name_H-M   'P 1'
#
loop_
_entity.id
_entity.type
_entity.pdbx_description
1 polymer ?
#
loop_
_entity_poly.entity_id
_entity_poly.type
_entity_poly.pdbx_seq_one_letter_code
_entity_poly.pdbx_strand_id
1 'polypeptide(L)'
;MALSPLGLPVRQILRGNLLLIACCGFYLAWWLLAFRPSDPIRGMRSGWLLLPAFGLGAAAAYVLARGMFAAGRSASLFPDGWVLRGGIAAYLVLLAVTLLVFHRPVTTELFLIVGWAMLALSEVNALYGAGALSRSAGTGFCLLVAAAAAASLVCYVRYYHLDARAGFVDGMIPLLAAAAVMGALSAAVLL
;
A
#
# COMPACT_ATOMS: atom_id res chain seq x y z
N MET A 1 -26.06 -3.55 -20.85
CA MET A 1 -26.03 -3.52 -19.37
C MET A 1 -25.66 -2.10 -18.98
N ALA A 2 -26.61 -1.26 -18.55
CA ALA A 2 -26.32 0.13 -18.18
C ALA A 2 -25.48 0.10 -16.90
N LEU A 3 -24.26 0.66 -16.95
CA LEU A 3 -23.43 0.91 -15.76
C LEU A 3 -24.27 1.80 -14.82
N SER A 4 -24.80 1.19 -13.76
CA SER A 4 -25.40 1.98 -12.68
C SER A 4 -24.33 2.94 -12.18
N PRO A 5 -24.65 4.23 -11.97
CA PRO A 5 -23.64 5.20 -11.55
C PRO A 5 -23.02 4.72 -10.23
N LEU A 6 -21.70 4.48 -10.24
CA LEU A 6 -20.95 4.10 -9.07
C LEU A 6 -21.29 5.06 -7.92
N GLY A 7 -21.67 4.51 -6.76
CA GLY A 7 -22.03 5.31 -5.60
C GLY A 7 -20.88 6.26 -5.19
N LEU A 8 -21.22 7.39 -4.58
CA LEU A 8 -20.24 8.38 -4.11
C LEU A 8 -19.08 7.78 -3.30
N PRO A 9 -19.31 6.82 -2.36
CA PRO A 9 -18.24 6.19 -1.60
C PRO A 9 -17.22 5.46 -2.48
N VAL A 10 -17.71 4.68 -3.45
CA VAL A 10 -16.85 3.91 -4.37
C VAL A 10 -15.99 4.85 -5.21
N ARG A 11 -16.58 5.95 -5.72
CA ARG A 11 -15.81 6.97 -6.47
C ARG A 11 -14.73 7.63 -5.62
N GLN A 12 -14.98 7.86 -4.32
CA GLN A 12 -13.97 8.40 -3.41
C GLN A 12 -12.82 7.40 -3.23
N ILE A 13 -13.12 6.11 -3.04
CA ILE A 13 -12.10 5.06 -2.94
C ILE A 13 -11.25 5.03 -4.23
N LEU A 14 -11.86 5.00 -5.40
CA LEU A 14 -11.14 5.02 -6.68
C LEU A 14 -10.23 6.26 -6.84
N ARG A 15 -10.71 7.45 -6.45
CA ARG A 15 -9.89 8.68 -6.45
C ARG A 15 -8.72 8.57 -5.48
N GLY A 16 -8.95 8.03 -4.29
CA GLY A 16 -7.91 7.80 -3.30
C GLY A 16 -6.83 6.86 -3.80
N ASN A 17 -7.21 5.77 -4.49
CA ASN A 17 -6.29 4.84 -5.11
C ASN A 17 -5.42 5.50 -6.19
N LEU A 18 -6.01 6.34 -7.04
CA LEU A 18 -5.24 7.10 -8.03
C LEU A 18 -4.22 8.03 -7.39
N LEU A 19 -4.59 8.71 -6.29
CA LEU A 19 -3.66 9.55 -5.53
C LEU A 19 -2.54 8.72 -4.90
N LEU A 20 -2.86 7.52 -4.38
CA LEU A 20 -1.85 6.63 -3.80
C LEU A 20 -0.90 6.07 -4.85
N ILE A 21 -1.41 5.70 -6.02
CA ILE A 21 -0.58 5.27 -7.16
C ILE A 21 0.35 6.41 -7.61
N ALA A 22 -0.15 7.63 -7.69
CA ALA A 22 0.67 8.81 -7.99
C ALA A 22 1.73 9.07 -6.89
N CYS A 23 1.37 8.90 -5.61
CA CYS A 23 2.31 8.96 -4.49
C CYS A 23 3.45 7.93 -4.66
N CYS A 24 3.11 6.68 -4.95
CA CYS A 24 4.10 5.62 -5.23
C CYS A 24 5.00 6.00 -6.43
N GLY A 25 4.44 6.61 -7.47
CA GLY A 25 5.18 7.08 -8.64
C GLY A 25 6.21 8.16 -8.29
N PHE A 26 5.84 9.17 -7.50
CA PHE A 26 6.79 10.21 -7.05
C PHE A 26 7.85 9.65 -6.10
N TYR A 27 7.47 8.74 -5.19
CA TYR A 27 8.43 8.08 -4.31
C TYR A 27 9.40 7.21 -5.11
N LEU A 28 8.90 6.48 -6.11
CA LEU A 28 9.73 5.67 -7.01
C LEU A 28 10.68 6.55 -7.85
N ALA A 29 10.21 7.68 -8.35
CA ALA A 29 11.05 8.64 -9.07
C ALA A 29 12.19 9.18 -8.16
N TRP A 30 11.86 9.50 -6.90
CA TRP A 30 12.88 9.86 -5.92
C TRP A 30 13.88 8.71 -5.69
N TRP A 31 13.40 7.48 -5.50
CA TRP A 31 14.26 6.31 -5.32
C TRP A 31 15.21 6.11 -6.50
N LEU A 32 14.70 6.20 -7.73
CA LEU A 32 15.48 6.07 -8.96
C LEU A 32 16.60 7.13 -9.08
N LEU A 33 16.38 8.32 -8.56
CA LEU A 33 17.38 9.41 -8.60
C LEU A 33 18.35 9.36 -7.43
N ALA A 34 17.85 9.04 -6.22
CA ALA A 34 18.64 9.11 -5.00
C ALA A 34 19.56 7.89 -4.80
N PHE A 35 19.15 6.71 -5.28
CA PHE A 35 19.85 5.43 -5.05
C PHE A 35 20.42 4.79 -6.31
N ARG A 36 20.50 5.52 -7.43
CA ARG A 36 21.07 5.00 -8.66
C ARG A 36 22.52 4.58 -8.45
N PRO A 37 22.90 3.30 -8.73
CA PRO A 37 24.24 2.78 -8.44
C PRO A 37 25.37 3.47 -9.20
N SER A 38 25.10 4.00 -10.42
CA SER A 38 26.11 4.61 -11.30
C SER A 38 26.38 6.09 -11.02
N ASP A 39 25.40 6.80 -10.50
CA ASP A 39 25.52 8.23 -10.21
C ASP A 39 24.39 8.66 -9.25
N PRO A 40 24.57 8.46 -7.94
CA PRO A 40 23.57 8.90 -6.98
C PRO A 40 23.56 10.43 -6.93
N ILE A 41 22.48 11.03 -7.37
CA ILE A 41 22.22 12.45 -7.13
C ILE A 41 22.02 12.60 -5.63
N ARG A 42 23.10 12.98 -4.95
CA ARG A 42 23.17 13.03 -3.48
C ARG A 42 21.98 13.77 -2.87
N GLY A 43 21.24 13.03 -2.09
CA GLY A 43 20.23 13.28 -1.05
C GLY A 43 19.41 14.58 -1.10
N MET A 44 20.02 15.73 -0.92
CA MET A 44 19.28 16.99 -0.80
C MET A 44 18.71 17.51 -2.13
N ARG A 45 19.33 17.21 -3.29
CA ARG A 45 18.83 17.69 -4.58
C ARG A 45 17.62 16.94 -5.11
N SER A 46 17.43 15.68 -4.72
CA SER A 46 16.26 14.88 -5.13
C SER A 46 15.14 14.89 -4.11
N GLY A 47 15.41 15.34 -2.88
CA GLY A 47 14.44 15.33 -1.76
C GLY A 47 13.16 16.14 -2.03
N TRP A 48 13.19 17.10 -2.94
CA TRP A 48 12.00 17.85 -3.34
C TRP A 48 10.89 16.97 -3.93
N LEU A 49 11.23 15.80 -4.51
CA LEU A 49 10.26 14.83 -5.02
C LEU A 49 9.45 14.13 -3.90
N LEU A 50 9.98 14.12 -2.68
CA LEU A 50 9.26 13.58 -1.53
C LEU A 50 8.11 14.50 -1.09
N LEU A 51 8.18 15.80 -1.32
CA LEU A 51 7.10 16.72 -0.96
C LEU A 51 5.78 16.38 -1.67
N PRO A 52 5.73 16.26 -3.01
CA PRO A 52 4.49 15.80 -3.67
C PRO A 52 4.12 14.37 -3.29
N ALA A 53 5.07 13.46 -3.06
CA ALA A 53 4.78 12.11 -2.58
C ALA A 53 4.05 12.15 -1.23
N PHE A 54 4.54 12.89 -0.25
CA PHE A 54 3.88 13.05 1.05
C PHE A 54 2.52 13.74 0.94
N GLY A 55 2.42 14.80 0.15
CA GLY A 55 1.16 15.51 -0.08
C GLY A 55 0.10 14.62 -0.71
N LEU A 56 0.47 13.86 -1.74
CA LEU A 56 -0.42 12.89 -2.39
C LEU A 56 -0.78 11.73 -1.47
N GLY A 57 0.16 11.23 -0.68
CA GLY A 57 -0.09 10.18 0.32
C GLY A 57 -1.08 10.62 1.40
N ALA A 58 -0.92 11.82 1.93
CA ALA A 58 -1.84 12.40 2.91
C ALA A 58 -3.24 12.63 2.30
N ALA A 59 -3.31 13.18 1.09
CA ALA A 59 -4.56 13.37 0.36
C ALA A 59 -5.24 12.03 0.06
N ALA A 60 -4.48 11.01 -0.38
CA ALA A 60 -4.98 9.67 -0.62
C ALA A 60 -5.58 9.08 0.66
N ALA A 61 -4.84 9.11 1.77
CA ALA A 61 -5.31 8.59 3.06
C ALA A 61 -6.61 9.27 3.52
N TYR A 62 -6.71 10.58 3.38
CA TYR A 62 -7.92 11.34 3.71
C TYR A 62 -9.12 10.95 2.83
N VAL A 63 -8.93 10.90 1.50
CA VAL A 63 -10.00 10.59 0.54
C VAL A 63 -10.44 9.13 0.70
N LEU A 64 -9.50 8.19 0.89
CA LEU A 64 -9.79 6.77 1.15
C LEU A 64 -10.56 6.59 2.45
N ALA A 65 -10.10 7.21 3.54
CA ALA A 65 -10.81 7.16 4.82
C ALA A 65 -12.26 7.65 4.69
N ARG A 66 -12.48 8.81 4.05
CA ARG A 66 -13.83 9.31 3.79
C ARG A 66 -14.67 8.35 2.95
N GLY A 67 -14.10 7.78 1.88
CA GLY A 67 -14.79 6.80 1.05
C GLY A 67 -15.18 5.54 1.82
N MET A 68 -14.24 4.99 2.59
CA MET A 68 -14.48 3.79 3.40
C MET A 68 -15.51 4.02 4.51
N PHE A 69 -15.48 5.17 5.19
CA PHE A 69 -16.49 5.52 6.21
C PHE A 69 -17.88 5.73 5.59
N ALA A 70 -17.96 6.32 4.40
CA ALA A 70 -19.21 6.57 3.70
C ALA A 70 -19.79 5.33 3.02
N ALA A 71 -18.99 4.28 2.77
CA ALA A 71 -19.44 3.06 2.10
C ALA A 71 -20.53 2.29 2.89
N GLY A 72 -20.70 2.59 4.17
CA GLY A 72 -21.64 1.86 5.01
C GLY A 72 -21.19 0.42 5.29
N ARG A 73 -21.85 -0.26 6.21
CA ARG A 73 -21.50 -1.64 6.59
C ARG A 73 -22.70 -2.56 6.46
N SER A 74 -23.19 -2.73 5.23
CA SER A 74 -24.25 -3.69 4.96
C SER A 74 -23.76 -5.15 5.07
N ALA A 75 -22.47 -5.38 4.76
CA ALA A 75 -21.78 -6.66 4.87
C ALA A 75 -20.30 -6.43 5.13
N SER A 76 -19.60 -7.41 5.70
CA SER A 76 -18.15 -7.36 5.91
C SER A 76 -17.50 -8.71 5.64
N LEU A 77 -16.29 -8.71 5.09
CA LEU A 77 -15.44 -9.90 4.93
C LEU A 77 -14.76 -10.27 6.25
N PHE A 78 -14.44 -9.26 7.06
CA PHE A 78 -13.77 -9.41 8.34
C PHE A 78 -14.61 -8.82 9.47
N PRO A 79 -14.55 -9.38 10.68
CA PRO A 79 -15.11 -8.76 11.86
C PRO A 79 -14.54 -7.36 12.10
N ASP A 80 -15.32 -6.47 12.70
CA ASP A 80 -14.93 -5.10 12.98
C ASP A 80 -13.62 -5.01 13.79
N GLY A 81 -12.73 -4.15 13.32
CA GLY A 81 -11.42 -3.90 13.94
C GLY A 81 -10.38 -5.02 13.76
N TRP A 82 -10.69 -6.11 13.04
CA TRP A 82 -9.72 -7.19 12.83
C TRP A 82 -8.51 -6.73 12.01
N VAL A 83 -8.73 -5.96 10.95
CA VAL A 83 -7.63 -5.42 10.14
C VAL A 83 -6.73 -4.54 10.98
N LEU A 84 -7.30 -3.66 11.81
CA LEU A 84 -6.53 -2.77 12.68
C LEU A 84 -5.76 -3.58 13.75
N ARG A 85 -6.43 -4.47 14.46
CA ARG A 85 -5.80 -5.29 15.51
C ARG A 85 -4.73 -6.21 14.93
N GLY A 86 -5.02 -6.86 13.80
CA GLY A 86 -4.08 -7.72 13.09
C GLY A 86 -2.86 -6.96 12.57
N GLY A 87 -3.07 -5.77 12.01
CA GLY A 87 -1.99 -4.91 11.54
C GLY A 87 -1.10 -4.40 12.67
N ILE A 88 -1.68 -3.96 13.79
CA ILE A 88 -0.90 -3.57 14.97
C ILE A 88 -0.09 -4.76 15.51
N ALA A 89 -0.73 -5.94 15.64
CA ALA A 89 -0.05 -7.14 16.10
C ALA A 89 1.08 -7.55 15.16
N ALA A 90 0.84 -7.55 13.84
CA ALA A 90 1.86 -7.83 12.84
C ALA A 90 3.02 -6.85 12.93
N TYR A 91 2.75 -5.55 13.05
CA TYR A 91 3.78 -4.53 13.21
C TYR A 91 4.63 -4.75 14.48
N LEU A 92 3.99 -5.02 15.62
CA LEU A 92 4.70 -5.27 16.89
C LEU A 92 5.57 -6.54 16.83
N VAL A 93 5.06 -7.62 16.20
CA VAL A 93 5.84 -8.85 16.00
C VAL A 93 7.04 -8.58 15.09
N LEU A 94 6.84 -7.89 13.97
CA LEU A 94 7.92 -7.54 13.06
C LEU A 94 8.93 -6.59 13.71
N LEU A 95 8.46 -5.64 14.52
CA LEU A 95 9.31 -4.78 15.35
C LEU A 95 10.18 -5.60 16.29
N ALA A 96 9.59 -6.54 17.02
CA ALA A 96 10.33 -7.42 17.93
C ALA A 96 11.36 -8.27 17.15
N VAL A 97 10.98 -8.84 16.01
CA VAL A 97 11.90 -9.62 15.16
C VAL A 97 13.05 -8.76 14.66
N THR A 98 12.81 -7.54 14.18
CA THR A 98 13.89 -6.66 13.69
C THR A 98 14.84 -6.25 14.79
N LEU A 99 14.35 -6.01 16.01
CA LEU A 99 15.17 -5.62 17.14
C LEU A 99 15.93 -6.81 17.76
N LEU A 100 15.27 -7.95 17.97
CA LEU A 100 15.82 -9.08 18.72
C LEU A 100 16.64 -10.04 17.84
N VAL A 101 16.22 -10.26 16.58
CA VAL A 101 16.87 -11.22 15.68
C VAL A 101 17.87 -10.51 14.77
N PHE A 102 17.46 -9.40 14.16
CA PHE A 102 18.32 -8.69 13.19
C PHE A 102 19.15 -7.58 13.83
N HIS A 103 18.89 -7.23 15.10
CA HIS A 103 19.60 -6.17 15.84
C HIS A 103 19.59 -4.82 15.08
N ARG A 104 18.49 -4.52 14.37
CA ARG A 104 18.34 -3.33 13.55
C ARG A 104 17.09 -2.56 13.97
N PRO A 105 17.14 -1.21 13.96
CA PRO A 105 15.96 -0.40 14.23
C PRO A 105 14.93 -0.61 13.12
N VAL A 106 13.65 -0.53 13.49
CA VAL A 106 12.55 -0.49 12.52
C VAL A 106 12.72 0.72 11.62
N THR A 107 12.66 0.48 10.33
CA THR A 107 12.76 1.52 9.32
C THR A 107 11.37 1.98 8.88
N THR A 108 11.32 3.15 8.27
CA THR A 108 10.10 3.72 7.70
C THR A 108 9.45 2.78 6.70
N GLU A 109 10.26 2.00 5.96
CA GLU A 109 9.79 1.05 4.94
C GLU A 109 8.92 -0.05 5.54
N LEU A 110 9.31 -0.62 6.70
CA LEU A 110 8.49 -1.63 7.38
C LEU A 110 7.13 -1.08 7.79
N PHE A 111 7.12 0.15 8.34
CA PHE A 111 5.87 0.84 8.69
C PHE A 111 5.00 1.06 7.45
N LEU A 112 5.60 1.47 6.33
CA LEU A 112 4.88 1.68 5.08
C LEU A 112 4.30 0.36 4.52
N ILE A 113 5.06 -0.75 4.56
CA ILE A 113 4.59 -2.06 4.09
C ILE A 113 3.36 -2.52 4.88
N VAL A 114 3.40 -2.45 6.20
CA VAL A 114 2.26 -2.83 7.05
C VAL A 114 1.10 -1.86 6.85
N GLY A 115 1.39 -0.56 6.79
CA GLY A 115 0.38 0.50 6.63
C GLY A 115 -0.42 0.37 5.33
N TRP A 116 0.25 0.20 4.19
CA TRP A 116 -0.48 0.06 2.93
C TRP A 116 -1.25 -1.27 2.85
N ALA A 117 -0.73 -2.35 3.43
CA ALA A 117 -1.46 -3.62 3.48
C ALA A 117 -2.75 -3.51 4.31
N MET A 118 -2.69 -2.85 5.47
CA MET A 118 -3.88 -2.56 6.29
C MET A 118 -4.88 -1.70 5.53
N LEU A 119 -4.40 -0.68 4.82
CA LEU A 119 -5.23 0.22 4.01
C LEU A 119 -5.93 -0.57 2.91
N ALA A 120 -5.21 -1.38 2.13
CA ALA A 120 -5.75 -2.21 1.06
C ALA A 120 -6.79 -3.22 1.57
N LEU A 121 -6.53 -3.91 2.68
CA LEU A 121 -7.49 -4.83 3.29
C LEU A 121 -8.76 -4.10 3.75
N SER A 122 -8.62 -2.90 4.30
CA SER A 122 -9.75 -2.05 4.72
C SER A 122 -10.58 -1.61 3.53
N GLU A 123 -9.95 -1.26 2.41
CA GLU A 123 -10.63 -0.93 1.15
C GLU A 123 -11.40 -2.10 0.58
N VAL A 124 -10.77 -3.29 0.50
CA VAL A 124 -11.44 -4.51 0.03
C VAL A 124 -12.69 -4.78 0.85
N ASN A 125 -12.59 -4.64 2.18
CA ASN A 125 -13.74 -4.81 3.06
C ASN A 125 -14.84 -3.76 2.82
N ALA A 126 -14.47 -2.50 2.62
CA ALA A 126 -15.41 -1.41 2.34
C ALA A 126 -16.08 -1.57 0.97
N LEU A 127 -15.34 -1.95 -0.07
CA LEU A 127 -15.87 -2.20 -1.42
C LEU A 127 -16.81 -3.41 -1.45
N TYR A 128 -16.48 -4.47 -0.70
CA TYR A 128 -17.38 -5.59 -0.49
C TYR A 128 -18.68 -5.16 0.21
N GLY A 129 -18.56 -4.39 1.30
CA GLY A 129 -19.70 -3.85 2.05
C GLY A 129 -20.59 -2.92 1.22
N ALA A 130 -20.02 -2.20 0.26
CA ALA A 130 -20.73 -1.37 -0.71
C ALA A 130 -21.35 -2.16 -1.88
N GLY A 131 -21.13 -3.49 -1.94
CA GLY A 131 -21.61 -4.33 -3.05
C GLY A 131 -20.83 -4.13 -4.36
N ALA A 132 -19.69 -3.43 -4.33
CA ALA A 132 -18.84 -3.21 -5.49
C ALA A 132 -17.92 -4.40 -5.82
N LEU A 133 -17.72 -5.30 -4.86
CA LEU A 133 -16.97 -6.56 -5.03
C LEU A 133 -17.83 -7.75 -4.62
N SER A 134 -17.73 -8.85 -5.35
CA SER A 134 -18.26 -10.14 -4.91
C SER A 134 -17.40 -10.72 -3.77
N ARG A 135 -17.95 -11.66 -3.00
CA ARG A 135 -17.21 -12.34 -1.91
C ARG A 135 -15.96 -13.03 -2.43
N SER A 136 -16.05 -13.72 -3.57
CA SER A 136 -14.91 -14.40 -4.19
C SER A 136 -13.83 -13.44 -4.64
N ALA A 137 -14.19 -12.32 -5.29
CA ALA A 137 -13.26 -11.28 -5.68
C ALA A 137 -12.61 -10.63 -4.44
N GLY A 138 -13.40 -10.29 -3.42
CA GLY A 138 -12.88 -9.73 -2.17
C GLY A 138 -11.88 -10.67 -1.49
N THR A 139 -12.18 -11.96 -1.37
CA THR A 139 -11.24 -12.95 -0.82
C THR A 139 -9.98 -13.06 -1.68
N GLY A 140 -10.11 -13.08 -3.01
CA GLY A 140 -8.97 -13.09 -3.93
C GLY A 140 -8.05 -11.86 -3.75
N PHE A 141 -8.63 -10.67 -3.59
CA PHE A 141 -7.86 -9.46 -3.31
C PHE A 141 -7.19 -9.49 -1.94
N CYS A 142 -7.82 -10.07 -0.91
CA CYS A 142 -7.17 -10.24 0.40
C CYS A 142 -5.92 -11.13 0.29
N LEU A 143 -6.00 -12.23 -0.47
CA LEU A 143 -4.85 -13.09 -0.74
C LEU A 143 -3.77 -12.37 -1.55
N LEU A 144 -4.16 -11.58 -2.54
CA LEU A 144 -3.23 -10.77 -3.33
C LEU A 144 -2.49 -9.74 -2.46
N VAL A 145 -3.19 -9.02 -1.59
CA VAL A 145 -2.59 -8.07 -0.63
C VAL A 145 -1.63 -8.80 0.30
N ALA A 146 -2.03 -9.95 0.85
CA ALA A 146 -1.17 -10.73 1.75
C ALA A 146 0.11 -11.21 1.03
N ALA A 147 -0.01 -11.72 -0.19
CA ALA A 147 1.12 -12.16 -1.00
C ALA A 147 2.07 -10.99 -1.35
N ALA A 148 1.52 -9.85 -1.76
CA ALA A 148 2.29 -8.65 -2.09
C ALA A 148 3.00 -8.06 -0.85
N ALA A 149 2.34 -8.05 0.31
CA ALA A 149 2.95 -7.63 1.57
C ALA A 149 4.07 -8.59 2.00
N ALA A 150 3.85 -9.92 1.89
CA ALA A 150 4.88 -10.91 2.19
C ALA A 150 6.09 -10.77 1.26
N ALA A 151 5.88 -10.59 -0.05
CA ALA A 151 6.95 -10.33 -1.01
C ALA A 151 7.73 -9.05 -0.66
N SER A 152 7.02 -7.99 -0.29
CA SER A 152 7.62 -6.72 0.15
C SER A 152 8.47 -6.87 1.42
N LEU A 153 8.02 -7.69 2.38
CA LEU A 153 8.79 -8.01 3.59
C LEU A 153 10.04 -8.83 3.28
N VAL A 154 9.94 -9.80 2.35
CA VAL A 154 11.11 -10.56 1.89
C VAL A 154 12.14 -9.62 1.23
N CYS A 155 11.71 -8.72 0.35
CA CYS A 155 12.58 -7.71 -0.25
C CYS A 155 13.22 -6.81 0.81
N TYR A 156 12.45 -6.38 1.82
CA TYR A 156 12.95 -5.58 2.93
C TYR A 156 14.07 -6.30 3.70
N VAL A 157 13.91 -7.59 4.01
CA VAL A 157 14.94 -8.37 4.72
C VAL A 157 16.17 -8.57 3.84
N ARG A 158 15.98 -8.90 2.56
CA ARG A 158 17.07 -9.14 1.61
C ARG A 158 17.88 -7.90 1.30
N TYR A 159 17.24 -6.73 1.24
CA TYR A 159 17.86 -5.44 0.92
C TYR A 159 19.17 -5.19 1.68
N TYR A 160 19.25 -5.60 2.94
CA TYR A 160 20.42 -5.40 3.79
C TYR A 160 21.60 -6.36 3.51
N HIS A 161 21.37 -7.39 2.68
CA HIS A 161 22.37 -8.41 2.33
C HIS A 161 22.76 -8.38 0.86
N LEU A 162 22.14 -7.50 0.08
CA LEU A 162 22.35 -7.37 -1.35
C LEU A 162 23.43 -6.33 -1.68
N ASP A 163 24.06 -6.50 -2.85
CA ASP A 163 24.92 -5.47 -3.42
C ASP A 163 24.09 -4.23 -3.85
N ALA A 164 24.77 -3.15 -4.19
CA ALA A 164 24.14 -1.87 -4.52
C ALA A 164 23.15 -1.97 -5.70
N ARG A 165 23.41 -2.84 -6.68
CA ARG A 165 22.53 -3.00 -7.85
C ARG A 165 21.31 -3.83 -7.53
N ALA A 166 21.49 -4.96 -6.88
CA ALA A 166 20.40 -5.84 -6.48
C ALA A 166 19.51 -5.16 -5.42
N GLY A 167 20.10 -4.48 -4.43
CA GLY A 167 19.36 -3.70 -3.44
C GLY A 167 18.56 -2.54 -4.05
N PHE A 168 19.10 -1.88 -5.09
CA PHE A 168 18.37 -0.85 -5.82
C PHE A 168 17.08 -1.40 -6.46
N VAL A 169 17.15 -2.57 -7.11
CA VAL A 169 15.99 -3.23 -7.73
C VAL A 169 15.01 -3.74 -6.66
N ASP A 170 15.54 -4.40 -5.63
CA ASP A 170 14.74 -4.97 -4.53
C ASP A 170 13.92 -3.89 -3.79
N GLY A 171 14.49 -2.69 -3.60
CA GLY A 171 13.82 -1.56 -2.96
C GLY A 171 12.66 -0.95 -3.76
N MET A 172 12.58 -1.19 -5.08
CA MET A 172 11.45 -0.74 -5.90
C MET A 172 10.22 -1.67 -5.78
N ILE A 173 10.44 -2.95 -5.46
CA ILE A 173 9.38 -3.98 -5.48
C ILE A 173 8.22 -3.63 -4.56
N PRO A 174 8.39 -3.19 -3.31
CA PRO A 174 7.29 -2.83 -2.43
C PRO A 174 6.40 -1.71 -2.97
N LEU A 175 7.00 -0.69 -3.61
CA LEU A 175 6.27 0.43 -4.21
C LEU A 175 5.46 0.00 -5.43
N LEU A 176 6.08 -0.83 -6.30
CA LEU A 176 5.41 -1.38 -7.47
C LEU A 176 4.29 -2.34 -7.06
N ALA A 177 4.51 -3.17 -6.04
CA ALA A 177 3.50 -4.08 -5.51
C ALA A 177 2.28 -3.32 -4.97
N ALA A 178 2.50 -2.27 -4.16
CA ALA A 178 1.43 -1.42 -3.65
C ALA A 178 0.64 -0.76 -4.79
N ALA A 179 1.33 -0.12 -5.74
CA ALA A 179 0.69 0.52 -6.89
C ALA A 179 -0.09 -0.48 -7.77
N ALA A 180 0.46 -1.68 -7.99
CA ALA A 180 -0.19 -2.72 -8.78
C ALA A 180 -1.46 -3.26 -8.10
N VAL A 181 -1.42 -3.50 -6.78
CA VAL A 181 -2.59 -3.94 -6.02
C VAL A 181 -3.70 -2.90 -6.06
N MET A 182 -3.38 -1.62 -5.83
CA MET A 182 -4.37 -0.53 -5.88
C MET A 182 -4.93 -0.34 -7.29
N GLY A 183 -4.09 -0.48 -8.32
CA GLY A 183 -4.51 -0.46 -9.72
C GLY A 183 -5.44 -1.61 -10.09
N ALA A 184 -5.08 -2.83 -9.69
CA ALA A 184 -5.90 -4.03 -9.93
C ALA A 184 -7.26 -3.94 -9.20
N LEU A 185 -7.26 -3.47 -7.95
CA LEU A 185 -8.49 -3.26 -7.17
C LEU A 185 -9.40 -2.23 -7.83
N SER A 186 -8.82 -1.12 -8.30
CA SER A 186 -9.57 -0.08 -9.02
C SER A 186 -10.14 -0.59 -10.35
N ALA A 187 -9.36 -1.36 -11.12
CA ALA A 187 -9.80 -1.96 -12.36
C ALA A 187 -10.95 -2.95 -12.15
N ALA A 188 -10.88 -3.79 -11.12
CA ALA A 188 -11.91 -4.78 -10.80
C ALA A 188 -13.27 -4.16 -10.41
N VAL A 189 -13.26 -2.92 -9.91
CA VAL A 189 -14.49 -2.16 -9.57
C VAL A 189 -15.07 -1.45 -10.78
N LEU A 190 -14.25 -1.15 -11.79
CA LEU A 190 -14.66 -0.45 -13.01
C LEU A 190 -15.17 -1.39 -14.11
N LEU A 191 -14.80 -2.68 -14.06
CA LEU A 191 -15.20 -3.73 -14.99
C LEU A 191 -16.48 -4.44 -14.54
#